data_a825fc791968efd12e9ff60a37be7628
#
_entry.id   a825fc791968efd12e9ff60a37be7628
#
_cell.length_a   1.000
_cell.length_b   1.000
_cell.length_c   1.000
_cell.angle_alpha   90.00
_cell.angle_beta   90.00
_cell.angle_gamma   90.00
#
_symmetry.space_group_name_H-M   'P 1'
#
loop_
_entity.id
_entity.type
_entity.pdbx_description
1 polymer ?
#
loop_
_entity_poly.entity_id
_entity_poly.type
_entity_poly.pdbx_seq_one_letter_code
_entity_poly.pdbx_strand_id
1 'polypeptide(L)'
;MCGKAEERAMALLGKMGLASKAYNYPHELSGGQQQRVAIARALAMQPKGMLFDEATSALDPELIGEVLEVMRQLASEGMTMVIVTHEMEFAAQVADRVVVMDAGRIIEQGPPKVIFSNPAQERTRKFLRAVIERKVET
;
A
#
# COMPACT_ATOMS: atom_id res chain seq x y z
N MET A 1 -25.33 16.26 14.83
CA MET A 1 -23.86 16.12 14.78
C MET A 1 -23.38 14.69 14.52
N CYS A 2 -24.00 13.69 15.08
CA CYS A 2 -23.68 12.26 14.74
C CYS A 2 -23.87 11.91 13.27
N GLY A 3 -24.89 12.43 12.60
CA GLY A 3 -25.20 12.07 11.21
C GLY A 3 -24.08 12.33 10.20
N LYS A 4 -23.40 13.47 10.27
CA LYS A 4 -22.30 13.79 9.33
C LYS A 4 -21.07 12.90 9.50
N ALA A 5 -20.75 12.49 10.72
CA ALA A 5 -19.64 11.59 10.98
C ALA A 5 -19.96 10.18 10.48
N GLU A 6 -21.18 9.73 10.71
CA GLU A 6 -21.67 8.44 10.24
C GLU A 6 -21.74 8.37 8.72
N GLU A 7 -22.30 9.38 8.05
CA GLU A 7 -22.33 9.50 6.59
C GLU A 7 -20.93 9.42 5.99
N ARG A 8 -19.97 10.11 6.60
CA ARG A 8 -18.58 10.07 6.16
C ARG A 8 -17.93 8.70 6.37
N ALA A 9 -18.17 8.08 7.51
CA ALA A 9 -17.68 6.73 7.79
C ALA A 9 -18.25 5.73 6.78
N MET A 10 -19.55 5.79 6.50
CA MET A 10 -20.20 4.92 5.52
C MET A 10 -19.67 5.15 4.10
N ALA A 11 -19.43 6.41 3.70
CA ALA A 11 -18.85 6.73 2.40
C ALA A 11 -17.43 6.16 2.25
N LEU A 12 -16.61 6.26 3.29
CA LEU A 12 -15.25 5.71 3.30
C LEU A 12 -15.25 4.17 3.29
N LEU A 13 -16.11 3.54 4.06
CA LEU A 13 -16.27 2.09 4.03
C LEU A 13 -16.78 1.61 2.66
N GLY A 14 -17.70 2.34 2.04
CA GLY A 14 -18.14 2.07 0.68
C GLY A 14 -17.00 2.15 -0.33
N LYS A 15 -16.15 3.17 -0.21
CA LYS A 15 -14.93 3.32 -1.03
C LYS A 15 -13.97 2.15 -0.87
N MET A 16 -13.91 1.56 0.31
CA MET A 16 -13.10 0.36 0.60
C MET A 16 -13.80 -0.96 0.21
N GLY A 17 -15.02 -0.92 -0.32
CA GLY A 17 -15.81 -2.12 -0.61
C GLY A 17 -16.35 -2.82 0.64
N LEU A 18 -16.48 -2.10 1.75
CA LEU A 18 -16.84 -2.65 3.07
C LEU A 18 -18.17 -2.10 3.62
N ALA A 19 -19.02 -1.51 2.80
CA ALA A 19 -20.31 -0.96 3.26
C ALA A 19 -21.17 -2.01 3.98
N SER A 20 -21.21 -3.25 3.49
CA SER A 20 -21.95 -4.36 4.11
C SER A 20 -21.35 -4.85 5.44
N LYS A 21 -20.15 -4.42 5.77
CA LYS A 21 -19.41 -4.80 6.98
C LYS A 21 -19.37 -3.70 8.03
N ALA A 22 -20.09 -2.60 7.82
CA ALA A 22 -20.02 -1.39 8.67
C ALA A 22 -20.33 -1.66 10.15
N TYR A 23 -21.18 -2.64 10.44
CA TYR A 23 -21.60 -3.01 11.79
C TYR A 23 -20.92 -4.27 12.35
N ASN A 24 -19.96 -4.84 11.60
CA ASN A 24 -19.18 -5.98 12.05
C ASN A 24 -18.09 -5.54 13.05
N TYR A 25 -17.80 -6.40 13.99
CA TYR A 25 -16.65 -6.22 14.88
C TYR A 25 -15.33 -6.58 14.15
N PRO A 26 -14.17 -6.00 14.55
CA PRO A 26 -12.89 -6.28 13.90
C PRO A 26 -12.54 -7.76 13.79
N HIS A 27 -12.86 -8.58 14.81
CA HIS A 27 -12.57 -10.02 14.80
C HIS A 27 -13.42 -10.82 13.81
N GLU A 28 -14.49 -10.23 13.28
CA GLU A 28 -15.34 -10.82 12.25
C GLU A 28 -14.86 -10.50 10.83
N LEU A 29 -13.79 -9.72 10.69
CA LEU A 29 -13.23 -9.28 9.42
C LEU A 29 -11.98 -10.09 9.09
N SER A 30 -11.77 -10.37 7.79
CA SER A 30 -10.51 -10.90 7.29
C SER A 30 -9.36 -9.91 7.51
N GLY A 31 -8.10 -10.36 7.46
CA GLY A 31 -6.95 -9.49 7.59
C GLY A 31 -6.93 -8.36 6.55
N GLY A 32 -7.26 -8.66 5.30
CA GLY A 32 -7.37 -7.66 4.24
C GLY A 32 -8.50 -6.66 4.47
N GLN A 33 -9.63 -7.11 5.00
CA GLN A 33 -10.74 -6.24 5.38
C GLN A 33 -10.35 -5.33 6.55
N GLN A 34 -9.69 -5.86 7.57
CA GLN A 34 -9.17 -5.07 8.70
C GLN A 34 -8.19 -4.00 8.22
N GLN A 35 -7.31 -4.33 7.29
CA GLN A 35 -6.35 -3.39 6.70
C GLN A 35 -7.06 -2.28 5.93
N ARG A 36 -8.07 -2.60 5.14
CA ARG A 36 -8.88 -1.60 4.43
C ARG A 36 -9.66 -0.70 5.40
N VAL A 37 -10.14 -1.21 6.52
CA VAL A 37 -10.74 -0.38 7.59
C VAL A 37 -9.70 0.57 8.18
N ALA A 38 -8.47 0.10 8.41
CA ALA A 38 -7.39 0.95 8.91
C ALA A 38 -7.07 2.11 7.93
N ILE A 39 -7.08 1.83 6.63
CA ILE A 39 -6.92 2.87 5.59
C ILE A 39 -8.11 3.86 5.62
N ALA A 40 -9.34 3.37 5.70
CA ALA A 40 -10.53 4.22 5.81
C ALA A 40 -10.47 5.13 7.04
N ARG A 41 -10.04 4.59 8.17
CA ARG A 41 -9.84 5.35 9.42
C ARG A 41 -8.81 6.47 9.24
N ALA A 42 -7.68 6.20 8.59
CA ALA A 42 -6.67 7.23 8.30
C ALA A 42 -7.23 8.30 7.36
N LEU A 43 -7.96 7.92 6.31
CA LEU A 43 -8.60 8.85 5.38
C LEU A 43 -9.68 9.72 6.04
N ALA A 44 -10.33 9.24 7.11
CA ALA A 44 -11.34 9.98 7.84
C ALA A 44 -10.78 11.26 8.46
N MET A 45 -9.48 11.32 8.74
CA MET A 45 -8.77 12.50 9.25
C MET A 45 -8.51 13.57 8.17
N GLN A 46 -8.84 13.32 6.91
CA GLN A 46 -8.53 14.18 5.76
C GLN A 46 -7.05 14.56 5.67
N PRO A 47 -6.15 13.57 5.65
CA PRO A 47 -4.72 13.84 5.66
C PRO A 47 -4.28 14.47 4.32
N LYS A 48 -3.23 15.27 4.37
CA LYS A 48 -2.55 15.79 3.17
C LYS A 48 -1.65 14.74 2.52
N GLY A 49 -1.24 13.75 3.27
CA GLY A 49 -0.44 12.62 2.80
C GLY A 49 -0.60 11.43 3.72
N MET A 50 -0.30 10.23 3.22
CA MET A 50 -0.38 8.98 3.97
C MET A 50 0.94 8.24 3.93
N LEU A 51 1.26 7.58 5.04
CA LEU A 51 2.42 6.72 5.19
C LEU A 51 1.95 5.27 5.30
N PHE A 52 2.47 4.41 4.44
CA PHE A 52 2.23 2.98 4.47
C PHE A 52 3.54 2.26 4.79
N ASP A 53 3.57 1.58 5.90
CA ASP A 53 4.73 0.80 6.33
C ASP A 53 4.40 -0.69 6.27
N GLU A 54 4.79 -1.32 5.15
CA GLU A 54 4.57 -2.74 4.89
C GLU A 54 3.11 -3.19 5.10
N ALA A 55 2.17 -2.46 4.53
CA ALA A 55 0.72 -2.63 4.74
C ALA A 55 0.19 -4.03 4.36
N THR A 56 0.94 -4.81 3.60
CA THR A 56 0.56 -6.15 3.12
C THR A 56 1.39 -7.29 3.71
N SER A 57 2.44 -7.00 4.50
CA SER A 57 3.42 -7.99 4.95
C SER A 57 2.86 -9.09 5.85
N ALA A 58 1.80 -8.79 6.61
CA ALA A 58 1.14 -9.73 7.53
C ALA A 58 -0.11 -10.41 6.93
N LEU A 59 -0.35 -10.23 5.64
CA LEU A 59 -1.53 -10.76 4.96
C LEU A 59 -1.19 -12.04 4.18
N ASP A 60 -2.18 -12.93 4.09
CA ASP A 60 -2.13 -14.05 3.16
C ASP A 60 -2.07 -13.55 1.72
N PRO A 61 -1.34 -14.24 0.82
CA PRO A 61 -1.15 -13.78 -0.57
C PRO A 61 -2.45 -13.45 -1.32
N GLU A 62 -3.51 -14.20 -1.08
CA GLU A 62 -4.82 -13.99 -1.69
C GLU A 62 -5.53 -12.69 -1.24
N LEU A 63 -5.15 -12.13 -0.07
CA LEU A 63 -5.73 -10.91 0.48
C LEU A 63 -4.94 -9.65 0.11
N ILE A 64 -3.70 -9.79 -0.34
CA ILE A 64 -2.81 -8.68 -0.70
C ILE A 64 -3.40 -7.85 -1.84
N GLY A 65 -3.94 -8.49 -2.86
CA GLY A 65 -4.47 -7.83 -4.06
C GLY A 65 -5.54 -6.80 -3.75
N GLU A 66 -6.44 -7.08 -2.83
CA GLU A 66 -7.52 -6.16 -2.43
C GLU A 66 -6.99 -4.90 -1.77
N VAL A 67 -5.96 -5.00 -0.94
CA VAL A 67 -5.34 -3.86 -0.27
C VAL A 67 -4.54 -3.03 -1.27
N LEU A 68 -3.77 -3.67 -2.14
CA LEU A 68 -3.01 -2.97 -3.20
C LEU A 68 -3.93 -2.22 -4.17
N GLU A 69 -5.11 -2.78 -4.47
CA GLU A 69 -6.08 -2.10 -5.34
C GLU A 69 -6.61 -0.81 -4.73
N VAL A 70 -6.90 -0.81 -3.44
CA VAL A 70 -7.27 0.41 -2.71
C VAL A 70 -6.15 1.45 -2.77
N MET A 71 -4.89 1.02 -2.58
CA MET A 71 -3.74 1.92 -2.66
C MET A 71 -3.53 2.46 -4.08
N ARG A 72 -3.76 1.65 -5.13
CA ARG A 72 -3.74 2.12 -6.54
C ARG A 72 -4.79 3.19 -6.78
N GLN A 73 -5.99 2.99 -6.28
CA GLN A 73 -7.07 3.95 -6.40
C GLN A 73 -6.71 5.28 -5.72
N LEU A 74 -6.16 5.25 -4.52
CA LEU A 74 -5.70 6.46 -3.82
C LEU A 74 -4.60 7.19 -4.60
N ALA A 75 -3.65 6.46 -5.19
CA ALA A 75 -2.62 7.02 -6.04
C ALA A 75 -3.22 7.71 -7.28
N SER A 76 -4.17 7.07 -7.95
CA SER A 76 -4.86 7.62 -9.12
C SER A 76 -5.67 8.88 -8.82
N GLU A 77 -6.14 9.03 -7.59
CA GLU A 77 -6.85 10.22 -7.11
C GLU A 77 -5.91 11.37 -6.70
N GLY A 78 -4.60 11.19 -6.81
CA GLY A 78 -3.61 12.21 -6.49
C GLY A 78 -3.22 12.31 -5.02
N MET A 79 -3.51 11.28 -4.20
CA MET A 79 -3.09 11.23 -2.81
C MET A 79 -1.56 11.18 -2.73
N THR A 80 -0.96 12.08 -1.96
CA THR A 80 0.46 12.02 -1.64
C THR A 80 0.72 10.85 -0.69
N MET A 81 1.60 9.93 -1.07
CA MET A 81 1.88 8.74 -0.27
C MET A 81 3.38 8.45 -0.22
N VAL A 82 3.85 8.01 0.95
CA VAL A 82 5.13 7.34 1.11
C VAL A 82 4.83 5.89 1.47
N ILE A 83 5.33 4.96 0.66
CA ILE A 83 5.01 3.54 0.76
C ILE A 83 6.29 2.74 0.94
N VAL A 84 6.41 2.04 2.05
CA VAL A 84 7.43 1.00 2.27
C VAL A 84 6.79 -0.33 1.92
N THR A 85 7.34 -1.03 0.93
CA THR A 85 6.75 -2.27 0.43
C THR A 85 7.77 -3.20 -0.18
N HIS A 86 7.47 -4.49 -0.17
CA HIS A 86 8.14 -5.53 -0.95
C HIS A 86 7.39 -5.90 -2.24
N GLU A 87 6.25 -5.23 -2.51
CA GLU A 87 5.43 -5.45 -3.70
C GLU A 87 6.01 -4.67 -4.89
N MET A 88 7.02 -5.25 -5.57
CA MET A 88 7.80 -4.54 -6.60
C MET A 88 6.97 -4.19 -7.84
N GLU A 89 6.08 -5.08 -8.28
CA GLU A 89 5.19 -4.78 -9.41
C GLU A 89 4.24 -3.63 -9.12
N PHE A 90 3.67 -3.62 -7.91
CA PHE A 90 2.84 -2.53 -7.45
C PHE A 90 3.62 -1.21 -7.41
N ALA A 91 4.82 -1.21 -6.81
CA ALA A 91 5.68 -0.03 -6.75
C ALA A 91 6.04 0.47 -8.16
N ALA A 92 6.35 -0.42 -9.10
CA ALA A 92 6.66 -0.06 -10.48
C ALA A 92 5.48 0.61 -11.22
N GLN A 93 4.24 0.23 -10.87
CA GLN A 93 3.03 0.76 -11.49
C GLN A 93 2.58 2.11 -10.93
N VAL A 94 2.74 2.33 -9.62
CA VAL A 94 2.13 3.48 -8.94
C VAL A 94 3.10 4.56 -8.51
N ALA A 95 4.39 4.25 -8.34
CA ALA A 95 5.35 5.20 -7.82
C ALA A 95 5.75 6.24 -8.87
N ASP A 96 5.82 7.50 -8.46
CA ASP A 96 6.45 8.57 -9.24
C ASP A 96 7.97 8.55 -9.03
N ARG A 97 8.40 8.13 -7.86
CA ARG A 97 9.82 7.99 -7.48
C ARG A 97 10.01 6.79 -6.56
N VAL A 98 11.06 6.05 -6.81
CA VAL A 98 11.50 4.92 -5.99
C VAL A 98 12.77 5.31 -5.25
N VAL A 99 12.81 4.97 -3.97
CA VAL A 99 13.98 5.16 -3.10
C VAL A 99 14.40 3.80 -2.58
N VAL A 100 15.64 3.42 -2.83
CA VAL A 100 16.22 2.18 -2.33
C VAL A 100 17.09 2.49 -1.12
N MET A 101 16.81 1.82 -0.02
CA MET A 101 17.54 1.99 1.24
C MET A 101 18.25 0.71 1.64
N ASP A 102 19.43 0.86 2.18
CA ASP A 102 20.20 -0.23 2.79
C ASP A 102 20.98 0.30 4.00
N ALA A 103 21.00 -0.45 5.08
CA ALA A 103 21.68 -0.10 6.33
C ALA A 103 21.38 1.34 6.82
N GLY A 104 20.13 1.77 6.72
CA GLY A 104 19.68 3.10 7.16
C GLY A 104 20.08 4.25 6.24
N ARG A 105 20.57 3.96 5.03
CA ARG A 105 20.99 4.97 4.06
C ARG A 105 20.27 4.80 2.73
N ILE A 106 20.01 5.92 2.07
CA ILE A 106 19.56 5.91 0.68
C ILE A 106 20.75 5.58 -0.20
N ILE A 107 20.68 4.48 -0.95
CA ILE A 107 21.74 4.04 -1.85
C ILE A 107 21.45 4.40 -3.31
N GLU A 108 20.19 4.49 -3.67
CA GLU A 108 19.77 4.86 -5.02
C GLU A 108 18.34 5.40 -4.99
N GLN A 109 18.04 6.34 -5.89
CA GLN A 109 16.68 6.84 -6.07
C GLN A 109 16.47 7.30 -7.52
N GLY A 110 15.26 7.22 -7.99
CA GLY A 110 14.91 7.64 -9.34
C GLY A 110 13.52 7.19 -9.79
N PRO A 111 13.19 7.42 -11.07
CA PRO A 111 11.94 6.92 -11.64
C PRO A 111 11.85 5.40 -11.57
N PRO A 112 10.64 4.83 -11.42
CA PRO A 112 10.45 3.37 -11.36
C PRO A 112 11.10 2.64 -12.55
N LYS A 113 10.92 3.16 -13.75
CA LYS A 113 11.53 2.58 -14.96
C LYS A 113 13.03 2.38 -14.84
N VAL A 114 13.75 3.35 -14.28
CA VAL A 114 15.21 3.27 -14.13
C VAL A 114 15.58 2.27 -13.04
N ILE A 115 14.97 2.41 -11.87
CA ILE A 115 15.30 1.58 -10.69
C ILE A 115 15.02 0.10 -10.94
N PHE A 116 13.88 -0.24 -11.56
CA PHE A 116 13.47 -1.63 -11.78
C PHE A 116 14.09 -2.29 -13.03
N SER A 117 14.47 -1.51 -14.05
CA SER A 117 15.00 -2.05 -15.30
C SER A 117 16.52 -1.96 -15.40
N ASN A 118 17.12 -0.88 -14.95
CA ASN A 118 18.56 -0.63 -15.08
C ASN A 118 19.12 0.17 -13.91
N PRO A 119 19.08 -0.37 -12.69
CA PRO A 119 19.63 0.31 -11.53
C PRO A 119 21.15 0.48 -11.67
N ALA A 120 21.65 1.67 -11.29
CA ALA A 120 23.06 2.01 -11.36
C ALA A 120 23.89 1.27 -10.30
N GLN A 121 23.30 1.08 -9.11
CA GLN A 121 24.01 0.48 -7.97
C GLN A 121 23.92 -1.05 -8.00
N GLU A 122 25.07 -1.72 -7.82
CA GLU A 122 25.11 -3.18 -7.74
C GLU A 122 24.28 -3.72 -6.56
N ARG A 123 24.26 -3.02 -5.44
CA ARG A 123 23.48 -3.38 -4.27
C ARG A 123 21.98 -3.38 -4.57
N THR A 124 21.49 -2.40 -5.32
CA THR A 124 20.11 -2.36 -5.80
C THR A 124 19.79 -3.55 -6.69
N ARG A 125 20.68 -3.88 -7.62
CA ARG A 125 20.51 -5.06 -8.49
C ARG A 125 20.41 -6.38 -7.71
N LYS A 126 21.29 -6.57 -6.73
CA LYS A 126 21.27 -7.75 -5.85
C LYS A 126 19.97 -7.85 -5.06
N PHE A 127 19.53 -6.72 -4.49
CA PHE A 127 18.28 -6.66 -3.73
C PHE A 127 17.07 -7.02 -4.59
N LEU A 128 16.94 -6.41 -5.76
CA LEU A 128 15.81 -6.68 -6.67
C LEU A 128 15.77 -8.14 -7.14
N ARG A 129 16.92 -8.74 -7.45
CA ARG A 129 16.99 -10.18 -7.79
C ARG A 129 16.48 -11.04 -6.64
N ALA A 130 16.95 -10.80 -5.42
CA ALA A 130 16.55 -11.59 -4.26
C ALA A 130 15.04 -11.49 -3.96
N VAL A 131 14.42 -10.34 -4.20
CA VAL A 131 12.98 -10.16 -4.01
C VAL A 131 12.18 -10.86 -5.11
N ILE A 132 12.63 -10.80 -6.36
CA ILE A 132 11.98 -11.45 -7.49
C ILE A 132 12.07 -12.99 -7.36
N GLU A 133 13.24 -13.51 -7.03
CA GLU A 133 13.47 -14.96 -6.86
C GLU A 133 12.59 -15.55 -5.76
N ARG A 134 12.41 -14.87 -4.63
CA ARG A 134 11.52 -15.33 -3.55
C ARG A 134 10.05 -15.45 -3.97
N LYS A 135 9.59 -14.66 -4.94
CA LYS A 135 8.21 -14.74 -5.44
C LYS A 135 7.97 -15.89 -6.41
N VAL A 136 9.03 -16.44 -7.00
CA VAL A 136 8.93 -17.57 -7.95
C VAL A 136 8.87 -18.91 -7.20
N GLU A 137 9.35 -18.97 -5.95
CA GLU A 137 9.37 -20.19 -5.14
C GLU A 137 8.11 -20.38 -4.27
N THR A 138 7.16 -19.46 -4.29
CA THR A 138 5.87 -19.52 -3.59
C THR A 138 4.70 -19.64 -4.55
#